data_f548d01650fbff523a705bdb9fc391e0
#
_entry.id   f548d01650fbff523a705bdb9fc391e0
#
_cell.length_a   1.000
_cell.length_b   1.000
_cell.length_c   1.000
_cell.angle_alpha   90.00
_cell.angle_beta   90.00
_cell.angle_gamma   90.00
#
_symmetry.space_group_name_H-M   'P 1'
#
loop_
_entity.id
_entity.type
_entity.pdbx_description
1 polymer ?
#
loop_
_entity_poly.entity_id
_entity_poly.type
_entity_poly.pdbx_seq_one_letter_code
_entity_poly.pdbx_strand_id
1 'polypeptide(L)'
;MTRKAVVTIDLSAIDSVRALHQLMARTLDFPDWYGPNWDAFWDVIIGLVEMPETLRLIGWDDFERRFPRDAFIMKKCLTELAEEYPANASAVEYL
;
A
#
# COMPACT_ATOMS: atom_id res chain seq x y z
N MET A 1 13.93 -3.52 15.38
CA MET A 1 12.56 -4.08 15.41
C MET A 1 12.36 -5.00 14.23
N THR A 2 11.59 -6.04 14.44
CA THR A 2 11.36 -7.03 13.39
C THR A 2 10.18 -6.57 12.52
N ARG A 3 10.34 -6.61 11.20
CA ARG A 3 9.26 -6.34 10.25
C ARG A 3 8.20 -7.43 10.38
N LYS A 4 6.94 -7.06 10.17
CA LYS A 4 5.86 -8.05 10.09
C LYS A 4 6.12 -8.97 8.89
N ALA A 5 5.88 -10.26 9.07
CA ALA A 5 6.12 -11.22 7.99
C ALA A 5 5.12 -11.04 6.84
N VAL A 6 3.83 -10.94 7.16
CA VAL A 6 2.77 -10.82 6.15
C VAL A 6 1.70 -9.87 6.65
N VAL A 7 1.30 -8.94 5.78
CA VAL A 7 0.11 -8.10 6.01
C VAL A 7 -0.82 -8.29 4.83
N THR A 8 -2.08 -8.56 5.11
CA THR A 8 -3.12 -8.75 4.10
C THR A 8 -4.09 -7.59 4.14
N ILE A 9 -4.36 -6.99 2.98
CA ILE A 9 -5.33 -5.92 2.83
C ILE A 9 -6.39 -6.39 1.83
N ASP A 10 -7.64 -6.41 2.28
CA ASP A 10 -8.77 -6.78 1.42
C ASP A 10 -9.34 -5.54 0.77
N LEU A 11 -9.18 -5.43 -0.54
CA LEU A 11 -9.63 -4.29 -1.34
C LEU A 11 -11.07 -4.42 -1.81
N SER A 12 -11.72 -5.56 -1.59
CA SER A 12 -13.04 -5.84 -2.16
C SER A 12 -14.15 -4.98 -1.56
N ALA A 13 -14.00 -4.52 -0.33
CA ALA A 13 -15.02 -3.72 0.35
C ALA A 13 -14.79 -2.21 0.25
N ILE A 14 -13.77 -1.77 -0.48
CA ILE A 14 -13.45 -0.35 -0.62
C ILE A 14 -14.44 0.31 -1.57
N ASP A 15 -15.05 1.42 -1.13
CA ASP A 15 -16.00 2.18 -1.94
C ASP A 15 -15.45 3.52 -2.43
N SER A 16 -14.27 3.92 -1.98
CA SER A 16 -13.63 5.17 -2.40
C SER A 16 -12.13 5.10 -2.23
N VAL A 17 -11.42 5.98 -2.92
CA VAL A 17 -9.96 6.11 -2.78
C VAL A 17 -9.60 6.59 -1.37
N ARG A 18 -10.42 7.45 -0.79
CA ARG A 18 -10.21 7.90 0.59
C ARG A 18 -10.28 6.73 1.57
N ALA A 19 -11.26 5.84 1.40
CA ALA A 19 -11.38 4.64 2.24
C ALA A 19 -10.17 3.73 2.09
N LEU A 20 -9.63 3.62 0.87
CA LEU A 20 -8.40 2.86 0.62
C LEU A 20 -7.23 3.41 1.44
N HIS A 21 -7.00 4.72 1.37
CA HIS A 21 -5.91 5.34 2.12
C HIS A 21 -6.08 5.17 3.63
N GLN A 22 -7.31 5.29 4.12
CA GLN A 22 -7.61 5.07 5.55
C GLN A 22 -7.34 3.63 5.96
N LEU A 23 -7.70 2.67 5.12
CA LEU A 23 -7.44 1.25 5.38
C LEU A 23 -5.94 0.96 5.41
N MET A 24 -5.19 1.49 4.45
CA MET A 24 -3.74 1.31 4.40
C MET A 24 -3.07 1.95 5.62
N ALA A 25 -3.49 3.16 5.98
CA ALA A 25 -2.92 3.87 7.12
C ALA A 25 -3.11 3.09 8.41
N ARG A 26 -4.31 2.53 8.59
CA ARG A 26 -4.64 1.75 9.77
C ARG A 26 -3.90 0.42 9.81
N THR A 27 -3.81 -0.25 8.66
CA THR A 27 -3.22 -1.59 8.56
C THR A 27 -1.70 -1.56 8.61
N LEU A 28 -1.10 -0.52 8.05
CA LEU A 28 0.37 -0.39 7.94
C LEU A 28 0.95 0.59 8.96
N ASP A 29 0.14 1.08 9.89
CA ASP A 29 0.56 1.98 10.97
C ASP A 29 1.19 3.28 10.45
N PHE A 30 0.52 3.92 9.48
CA PHE A 30 0.97 5.21 8.99
C PHE A 30 0.81 6.30 10.06
N PRO A 31 1.59 7.39 10.02
CA PRO A 31 1.46 8.47 10.99
C PRO A 31 0.07 9.12 10.95
N ASP A 32 -0.35 9.71 12.07
CA ASP A 32 -1.67 10.34 12.21
C ASP A 32 -1.91 11.47 11.20
N TRP A 33 -0.85 12.14 10.76
CA TRP A 33 -0.94 13.24 9.81
C TRP A 33 -1.04 12.79 8.35
N TYR A 34 -1.07 11.48 8.10
CA TYR A 34 -1.13 10.95 6.74
C TYR A 34 -2.36 11.46 5.99
N GLY A 35 -2.14 12.11 4.84
CA GLY A 35 -3.20 12.57 3.97
C GLY A 35 -3.57 11.51 2.92
N PRO A 36 -4.84 11.48 2.47
CA PRO A 36 -5.31 10.46 1.52
C PRO A 36 -4.90 10.80 0.08
N ASN A 37 -3.60 10.82 -0.19
CA ASN A 37 -3.08 11.09 -1.53
C ASN A 37 -1.81 10.26 -1.79
N TRP A 38 -1.48 10.08 -3.05
CA TRP A 38 -0.38 9.20 -3.44
C TRP A 38 0.99 9.80 -3.17
N ASP A 39 1.13 11.13 -3.13
CA ASP A 39 2.39 11.77 -2.74
C ASP A 39 2.70 11.47 -1.28
N ALA A 40 1.71 11.57 -0.41
CA ALA A 40 1.86 11.21 1.00
C ALA A 40 2.16 9.72 1.16
N PHE A 41 1.50 8.87 0.36
CA PHE A 41 1.75 7.43 0.38
C PHE A 41 3.23 7.13 0.07
N TRP A 42 3.76 7.73 -0.99
CA TRP A 42 5.16 7.55 -1.36
C TRP A 42 6.09 8.00 -0.23
N ASP A 43 5.86 9.19 0.32
CA ASP A 43 6.70 9.73 1.40
C ASP A 43 6.74 8.82 2.62
N VAL A 44 5.62 8.18 2.94
CA VAL A 44 5.52 7.31 4.10
C VAL A 44 6.24 5.99 3.88
N ILE A 45 6.04 5.36 2.72
CA ILE A 45 6.59 4.02 2.48
C ILE A 45 8.09 4.00 2.21
N ILE A 46 8.69 5.13 1.84
CA ILE A 46 10.14 5.16 1.57
C ILE A 46 11.00 5.18 2.83
N GLY A 47 10.42 5.43 4.00
CA GLY A 47 11.24 5.42 5.20
C GLY A 47 10.58 5.81 6.51
N LEU A 48 9.30 6.19 6.50
CA LEU A 48 8.61 6.59 7.72
C LEU A 48 7.93 5.43 8.43
N VAL A 49 7.66 4.34 7.73
CA VAL A 49 7.13 3.12 8.34
C VAL A 49 7.92 1.92 7.86
N GLU A 50 7.94 0.86 8.68
CA GLU A 50 8.50 -0.43 8.27
C GLU A 50 7.42 -1.18 7.49
N MET A 51 7.65 -1.36 6.21
CA MET A 51 6.74 -2.15 5.38
C MET A 51 6.88 -3.64 5.74
N PRO A 52 5.81 -4.43 5.63
CA PRO A 52 5.90 -5.86 5.90
C PRO A 52 6.80 -6.54 4.86
N GLU A 53 7.30 -7.72 5.17
CA GLU A 53 8.08 -8.50 4.21
C GLU A 53 7.23 -8.89 3.01
N THR A 54 5.99 -9.30 3.24
CA THR A 54 5.02 -9.62 2.19
C THR A 54 3.75 -8.81 2.39
N LEU A 55 3.28 -8.18 1.32
CA LEU A 55 2.03 -7.44 1.30
C LEU A 55 1.07 -8.14 0.34
N ARG A 56 -0.04 -8.65 0.86
CA ARG A 56 -1.05 -9.38 0.08
C ARG A 56 -2.25 -8.50 -0.14
N LEU A 57 -2.54 -8.21 -1.40
CA LEU A 57 -3.64 -7.33 -1.81
C LEU A 57 -4.76 -8.18 -2.41
N ILE A 58 -5.78 -8.46 -1.61
CA ILE A 58 -6.91 -9.31 -1.99
C ILE A 58 -7.92 -8.47 -2.77
N GLY A 59 -8.47 -9.04 -3.84
CA GLY A 59 -9.46 -8.34 -4.67
C GLY A 59 -8.85 -7.32 -5.61
N TRP A 60 -7.60 -7.54 -6.01
CA TRP A 60 -6.89 -6.60 -6.86
C TRP A 60 -7.56 -6.37 -8.22
N ASP A 61 -8.01 -7.43 -8.89
CA ASP A 61 -8.61 -7.28 -10.22
C ASP A 61 -9.88 -6.43 -10.19
N ASP A 62 -10.71 -6.61 -9.17
CA ASP A 62 -11.91 -5.81 -8.99
C ASP A 62 -11.56 -4.36 -8.66
N PHE A 63 -10.58 -4.14 -7.79
CA PHE A 63 -10.10 -2.81 -7.45
C PHE A 63 -9.55 -2.09 -8.68
N GLU A 64 -8.73 -2.76 -9.46
CA GLU A 64 -8.14 -2.20 -10.68
C GLU A 64 -9.21 -1.82 -11.70
N ARG A 65 -10.27 -2.62 -11.79
CA ARG A 65 -11.39 -2.34 -12.70
C ARG A 65 -12.19 -1.12 -12.24
N ARG A 66 -12.42 -1.00 -10.92
CA ARG A 66 -13.21 0.11 -10.36
C ARG A 66 -12.43 1.42 -10.25
N PHE A 67 -11.13 1.33 -9.96
CA PHE A 67 -10.25 2.49 -9.76
C PHE A 67 -8.95 2.32 -10.54
N PRO A 68 -9.03 2.32 -11.89
CA PRO A 68 -7.86 1.97 -12.72
C PRO A 68 -6.68 2.92 -12.56
N ARG A 69 -6.94 4.22 -12.40
CA ARG A 69 -5.87 5.20 -12.22
C ARG A 69 -5.16 5.02 -10.89
N ASP A 70 -5.93 4.84 -9.83
CA ASP A 70 -5.36 4.68 -8.49
C ASP A 70 -4.64 3.35 -8.36
N ALA A 71 -5.16 2.29 -8.95
CA ALA A 71 -4.49 1.00 -8.99
C ALA A 71 -3.14 1.11 -9.70
N PHE A 72 -3.09 1.81 -10.82
CA PHE A 72 -1.85 2.05 -11.56
C PHE A 72 -0.82 2.78 -10.70
N ILE A 73 -1.23 3.88 -10.05
CA ILE A 73 -0.32 4.68 -9.23
C ILE A 73 0.17 3.88 -8.02
N MET A 74 -0.71 3.17 -7.35
CA MET A 74 -0.36 2.34 -6.20
C MET A 74 0.67 1.28 -6.58
N LYS A 75 0.42 0.56 -7.66
CA LYS A 75 1.33 -0.47 -8.14
C LYS A 75 2.68 0.12 -8.53
N LYS A 76 2.67 1.29 -9.17
CA LYS A 76 3.90 2.00 -9.53
C LYS A 76 4.71 2.37 -8.28
N CYS A 77 4.06 2.92 -7.24
CA CYS A 77 4.74 3.24 -5.98
C CYS A 77 5.39 2.01 -5.36
N LEU A 78 4.67 0.90 -5.30
CA LEU A 78 5.17 -0.33 -4.69
C LEU A 78 6.32 -0.92 -5.50
N THR A 79 6.25 -0.84 -6.83
CA THR A 79 7.32 -1.31 -7.73
C THR A 79 8.57 -0.44 -7.59
N GLU A 80 8.41 0.88 -7.57
CA GLU A 80 9.53 1.81 -7.40
C GLU A 80 10.16 1.67 -6.03
N LEU A 81 9.39 1.38 -5.01
CA LEU A 81 9.92 1.11 -3.67
C LEU A 81 10.89 -0.06 -3.71
N ALA A 82 10.53 -1.13 -4.41
CA ALA A 82 11.40 -2.30 -4.56
C ALA A 82 12.69 -1.99 -5.32
N GLU A 83 12.62 -1.08 -6.28
CA GLU A 83 13.77 -0.69 -7.09
C GLU A 83 14.70 0.27 -6.36
N GLU A 84 14.16 1.25 -5.67
CA GLU A 84 14.95 2.35 -5.09
C GLU A 84 15.27 2.16 -3.61
N TYR A 85 14.41 1.46 -2.87
CA TYR A 85 14.54 1.25 -1.43
C TYR A 85 14.29 -0.21 -1.07
N PRO A 86 15.08 -1.15 -1.64
CA PRO A 86 14.78 -2.59 -1.46
C PRO A 86 14.81 -3.06 -0.01
N ALA A 87 15.54 -2.36 0.86
CA ALA A 87 15.59 -2.73 2.28
C ALA A 87 14.26 -2.54 2.99
N ASN A 88 13.38 -1.65 2.48
CA ASN A 88 12.05 -1.41 3.06
C ASN A 88 10.91 -1.90 2.17
N ALA A 89 11.22 -2.55 1.07
CA ALA A 89 10.19 -3.01 0.13
C ALA A 89 9.53 -4.29 0.61
N SER A 90 8.29 -4.47 0.19
CA SER A 90 7.55 -5.71 0.39
C SER A 90 7.57 -6.53 -0.88
N ALA A 91 7.54 -7.86 -0.74
CA ALA A 91 7.12 -8.71 -1.85
C ALA A 91 5.60 -8.54 -1.94
N VAL A 92 5.10 -8.06 -3.06
CA VAL A 92 3.67 -7.74 -3.22
C VAL A 92 2.97 -8.84 -4.00
N GLU A 93 1.87 -9.33 -3.46
CA GLU A 93 1.02 -10.32 -4.10
C GLU A 93 -0.30 -9.66 -4.48
N TYR A 94 -0.61 -9.63 -5.76
CA TYR A 94 -1.85 -9.06 -6.30
C TYR A 94 -2.85 -10.20 -6.49
N LEU A 95 -3.74 -10.37 -5.53
CA LEU A 95 -4.68 -11.50 -5.45
C LEU A 95 -6.16 -11.06 -5.70
#